data_1983d515ccb58674f9ca7e72b2f97811
#
_entry.id   1983d515ccb58674f9ca7e72b2f97811
#
_cell.length_a   1.000
_cell.length_b   1.000
_cell.length_c   1.000
_cell.angle_alpha   90.00
_cell.angle_beta   90.00
_cell.angle_gamma   90.00
#
_symmetry.space_group_name_H-M   'P 1'
#
loop_
_entity.id
_entity.type
_entity.pdbx_description
1 polymer ?
#
loop_
_entity_poly.entity_id
_entity_poly.type
_entity_poly.pdbx_seq_one_letter_code
_entity_poly.pdbx_strand_id
1 'polypeptide(L)'
;MQRGERQLRNGAREKWSSGISNNPRPQHSNTPMAPPRRIQLRARLKSAFALYEVLLGVAIFAIGVIALGRAVENCLNASTISAEEGAVRQILSDRMAVVQAAPGVPDPEKEFKINSNYGVVRLIQKSGPAGLTEEDKTLLSGIYLVMLTAQWQHAGVPQSKRIQLYVYRSE
;
A
#
# COMPACT_ATOMS: atom_id res chain seq x y z
N MET A 1 49.15 14.92 -14.38
CA MET A 1 49.22 14.71 -15.86
C MET A 1 48.03 15.40 -16.45
N GLN A 2 48.34 16.44 -17.06
CA GLN A 2 48.02 17.02 -18.40
C GLN A 2 46.59 17.57 -18.47
N ARG A 3 46.39 18.89 -18.46
CA ARG A 3 46.72 19.98 -19.43
C ARG A 3 45.80 19.98 -20.66
N GLY A 4 45.25 21.18 -20.88
CA GLY A 4 44.80 21.73 -22.13
C GLY A 4 43.63 22.68 -21.97
N GLU A 5 43.73 23.93 -21.61
CA GLU A 5 44.21 25.15 -22.33
C GLU A 5 43.63 25.26 -23.76
N ARG A 6 42.98 26.38 -23.94
CA ARG A 6 43.08 27.49 -24.94
C ARG A 6 41.70 27.79 -25.57
N GLN A 7 41.36 28.95 -26.00
CA GLN A 7 41.89 30.31 -26.11
C GLN A 7 40.77 31.19 -26.75
N LEU A 8 40.57 32.35 -26.24
CA LEU A 8 40.53 33.68 -26.85
C LEU A 8 40.39 33.79 -28.39
N ARG A 9 39.47 34.68 -28.80
CA ARG A 9 39.59 35.70 -29.86
C ARG A 9 38.36 36.59 -29.81
N ASN A 10 38.43 37.82 -29.47
CA ASN A 10 38.98 39.07 -30.02
C ASN A 10 38.57 39.39 -31.48
N GLY A 11 38.01 40.56 -31.62
CA GLY A 11 37.97 41.36 -32.87
C GLY A 11 36.54 41.71 -33.28
N ALA A 12 36.16 42.85 -33.65
CA ALA A 12 36.85 44.11 -33.90
C ALA A 12 35.78 45.21 -33.99
N ARG A 13 36.21 46.37 -33.61
CA ARG A 13 35.55 47.66 -33.89
C ARG A 13 35.31 47.89 -35.36
N GLU A 14 34.19 48.46 -35.75
CA GLU A 14 34.19 49.44 -36.85
C GLU A 14 33.29 50.61 -36.52
N LYS A 15 33.95 51.74 -36.43
CA LYS A 15 33.39 53.11 -36.48
C LYS A 15 33.10 53.43 -37.92
N TRP A 16 31.90 53.94 -38.20
CA TRP A 16 31.72 54.81 -39.35
C TRP A 16 30.95 56.05 -38.92
N SER A 17 31.58 57.18 -39.16
CA SER A 17 31.16 58.54 -38.90
C SER A 17 30.47 59.13 -40.08
N SER A 18 29.67 60.11 -39.76
CA SER A 18 29.31 61.30 -40.52
C SER A 18 28.28 61.22 -41.67
N GLY A 19 27.27 61.99 -41.48
CA GLY A 19 26.32 62.42 -42.52
C GLY A 19 25.23 63.34 -41.93
N ILE A 20 25.63 64.59 -41.69
CA ILE A 20 24.69 65.66 -41.33
C ILE A 20 23.81 65.94 -42.56
N SER A 21 22.49 65.77 -42.42
CA SER A 21 21.51 66.32 -43.32
C SER A 21 20.37 66.92 -42.48
N ASN A 22 20.43 68.26 -42.37
CA ASN A 22 19.37 69.09 -41.83
C ASN A 22 18.20 69.13 -42.86
N ASN A 23 17.12 68.46 -42.53
CA ASN A 23 15.84 68.68 -43.22
C ASN A 23 14.72 68.82 -42.19
N PRO A 24 14.05 69.99 -42.05
CA PRO A 24 12.94 70.14 -41.13
C PRO A 24 11.72 69.39 -41.68
N ARG A 25 11.39 68.24 -41.10
CA ARG A 25 10.12 67.56 -41.34
C ARG A 25 9.03 68.16 -40.51
N PRO A 26 7.81 68.32 -41.08
CA PRO A 26 6.66 68.80 -40.35
C PRO A 26 6.30 67.90 -39.20
N GLN A 27 6.04 68.51 -38.05
CA GLN A 27 5.52 67.87 -36.87
C GLN A 27 4.10 67.36 -37.12
N HIS A 28 3.96 66.06 -37.43
CA HIS A 28 2.68 65.40 -37.29
C HIS A 28 2.46 65.17 -35.81
N SER A 29 1.44 65.83 -35.25
CA SER A 29 0.93 65.54 -33.91
C SER A 29 0.45 64.12 -33.84
N ASN A 30 1.32 63.22 -33.34
CA ASN A 30 0.94 61.84 -32.94
C ASN A 30 0.17 61.90 -31.63
N THR A 31 -1.14 62.11 -31.74
CA THR A 31 -2.05 61.81 -30.69
C THR A 31 -1.90 60.27 -30.45
N PRO A 32 -1.49 59.78 -29.26
CA PRO A 32 -1.44 58.35 -29.01
C PRO A 32 -2.86 57.80 -29.06
N MET A 33 -3.16 57.09 -30.13
CA MET A 33 -4.41 56.34 -30.28
C MET A 33 -4.44 55.28 -29.19
N ALA A 34 -5.33 55.46 -28.20
CA ALA A 34 -5.51 54.47 -27.11
C ALA A 34 -5.77 53.08 -27.71
N PRO A 35 -5.07 52.04 -27.27
CA PRO A 35 -5.26 50.69 -27.81
C PRO A 35 -6.71 50.26 -27.57
N PRO A 36 -7.34 49.61 -28.58
CA PRO A 36 -8.74 49.22 -28.48
C PRO A 36 -8.93 48.27 -27.29
N ARG A 37 -9.91 48.58 -26.44
CA ARG A 37 -10.27 47.82 -25.19
C ARG A 37 -10.43 46.29 -25.38
N ARG A 38 -10.52 45.83 -26.60
CA ARG A 38 -10.65 44.38 -26.93
C ARG A 38 -9.42 43.52 -26.58
N ILE A 39 -8.22 44.09 -26.51
CA ILE A 39 -6.99 43.34 -26.24
C ILE A 39 -6.89 42.92 -24.75
N GLN A 40 -7.43 43.77 -23.85
CA GLN A 40 -7.39 43.46 -22.40
C GLN A 40 -8.33 42.34 -21.97
N LEU A 41 -9.48 42.17 -22.67
CA LEU A 41 -10.41 41.08 -22.36
C LEU A 41 -9.83 39.69 -22.69
N ARG A 42 -9.11 39.57 -23.81
CA ARG A 42 -8.47 38.30 -24.21
C ARG A 42 -7.33 37.86 -23.28
N ALA A 43 -6.59 38.79 -22.71
CA ALA A 43 -5.53 38.51 -21.75
C ALA A 43 -6.11 38.02 -20.43
N ARG A 44 -7.22 38.57 -19.94
CA ARG A 44 -7.90 38.13 -18.71
C ARG A 44 -8.53 36.76 -18.86
N LEU A 45 -9.07 36.41 -20.02
CA LEU A 45 -9.63 35.08 -20.27
C LEU A 45 -8.54 33.97 -20.28
N LYS A 46 -7.37 34.26 -20.83
CA LYS A 46 -6.23 33.32 -20.81
C LYS A 46 -5.69 33.07 -19.40
N SER A 47 -5.63 34.11 -18.55
CA SER A 47 -5.20 33.97 -17.16
C SER A 47 -6.21 33.19 -16.31
N ALA A 48 -7.51 33.35 -16.53
CA ALA A 48 -8.55 32.62 -15.84
C ALA A 48 -8.53 31.11 -16.22
N PHE A 49 -8.25 30.81 -17.50
CA PHE A 49 -8.12 29.42 -17.96
C PHE A 49 -6.91 28.73 -17.35
N ALA A 50 -5.76 29.41 -17.30
CA ALA A 50 -4.55 28.88 -16.69
C ALA A 50 -4.73 28.62 -15.18
N LEU A 51 -5.46 29.48 -14.47
CA LEU A 51 -5.75 29.29 -13.04
C LEU A 51 -6.65 28.06 -12.81
N TYR A 52 -7.65 27.84 -13.66
CA TYR A 52 -8.53 26.69 -13.59
C TYR A 52 -7.75 25.37 -13.84
N GLU A 53 -6.83 25.37 -14.79
CA GLU A 53 -5.98 24.22 -15.09
C GLU A 53 -5.08 23.83 -13.91
N VAL A 54 -4.48 24.83 -13.26
CA VAL A 54 -3.68 24.59 -12.03
C VAL A 54 -4.55 24.05 -10.90
N LEU A 55 -5.74 24.62 -10.68
CA LEU A 55 -6.67 24.13 -9.66
C LEU A 55 -7.11 22.69 -9.92
N LEU A 56 -7.41 22.36 -11.18
CA LEU A 56 -7.77 21.01 -11.58
C LEU A 56 -6.60 20.05 -11.37
N GLY A 57 -5.38 20.46 -11.74
CA GLY A 57 -4.17 19.67 -11.52
C GLY A 57 -3.92 19.39 -10.03
N VAL A 58 -4.05 20.40 -9.18
CA VAL A 58 -3.91 20.25 -7.72
C VAL A 58 -5.01 19.36 -7.15
N ALA A 59 -6.25 19.48 -7.63
CA ALA A 59 -7.35 18.62 -7.17
C ALA A 59 -7.10 17.16 -7.51
N ILE A 60 -6.68 16.83 -8.73
CA ILE A 60 -6.34 15.47 -9.15
C ILE A 60 -5.16 14.93 -8.34
N PHE A 61 -4.13 15.77 -8.15
CA PHE A 61 -2.98 15.40 -7.33
C PHE A 61 -3.37 15.07 -5.87
N ALA A 62 -4.21 15.91 -5.26
CA ALA A 62 -4.70 15.69 -3.90
C ALA A 62 -5.45 14.36 -3.76
N ILE A 63 -6.33 14.04 -4.73
CA ILE A 63 -7.02 12.74 -4.76
C ILE A 63 -6.03 11.60 -4.88
N GLY A 64 -5.01 11.73 -5.73
CA GLY A 64 -3.95 10.73 -5.90
C GLY A 64 -3.17 10.47 -4.62
N VAL A 65 -2.79 11.52 -3.89
CA VAL A 65 -2.08 11.42 -2.61
C VAL A 65 -2.94 10.71 -1.55
N ILE A 66 -4.23 11.05 -1.45
CA ILE A 66 -5.16 10.39 -0.51
C ILE A 66 -5.33 8.92 -0.86
N ALA A 67 -5.49 8.59 -2.14
CA ALA A 67 -5.62 7.21 -2.60
C ALA A 67 -4.37 6.38 -2.28
N LEU A 68 -3.19 6.95 -2.50
CA LEU A 68 -1.91 6.32 -2.17
C LEU A 68 -1.77 6.08 -0.66
N GLY A 69 -2.12 7.07 0.17
CA GLY A 69 -2.09 6.94 1.63
C GLY A 69 -2.95 5.77 2.11
N ARG A 70 -4.18 5.65 1.60
CA ARG A 70 -5.07 4.52 1.91
C ARG A 70 -4.52 3.17 1.44
N ALA A 71 -3.90 3.14 0.27
CA ALA A 71 -3.29 1.92 -0.26
C ALA A 71 -2.14 1.42 0.65
N VAL A 72 -1.28 2.33 1.11
CA VAL A 72 -0.19 2.01 2.05
C VAL A 72 -0.75 1.50 3.38
N GLU A 73 -1.75 2.18 3.95
CA GLU A 73 -2.39 1.76 5.20
C GLU A 73 -2.99 0.35 5.09
N ASN A 74 -3.72 0.07 4.01
CA ASN A 74 -4.27 -1.26 3.75
C ASN A 74 -3.18 -2.33 3.61
N CYS A 75 -2.06 -2.00 2.97
CA CYS A 75 -0.92 -2.90 2.82
C CYS A 75 -0.26 -3.23 4.17
N LEU A 76 -0.08 -2.22 5.03
CA LEU A 76 0.46 -2.41 6.38
C LEU A 76 -0.47 -3.27 7.24
N ASN A 77 -1.78 -3.01 7.22
CA ASN A 77 -2.76 -3.83 7.92
C ASN A 77 -2.75 -5.28 7.44
N ALA A 78 -2.71 -5.51 6.13
CA ALA A 78 -2.64 -6.85 5.58
C ALA A 78 -1.36 -7.59 6.00
N SER A 79 -0.23 -6.88 6.06
CA SER A 79 1.05 -7.43 6.51
C SER A 79 1.02 -7.85 7.99
N THR A 80 0.44 -7.02 8.88
CA THR A 80 0.32 -7.34 10.30
C THR A 80 -0.60 -8.54 10.53
N ILE A 81 -1.76 -8.59 9.87
CA ILE A 81 -2.68 -9.73 9.95
C ILE A 81 -1.99 -11.02 9.47
N SER A 82 -1.24 -10.96 8.37
CA SER A 82 -0.51 -12.11 7.84
C SER A 82 0.55 -12.63 8.82
N ALA A 83 1.27 -11.73 9.50
CA ALA A 83 2.25 -12.11 10.51
C ALA A 83 1.60 -12.76 11.74
N GLU A 84 0.48 -12.21 12.22
CA GLU A 84 -0.30 -12.80 13.32
C GLU A 84 -0.84 -14.17 12.96
N GLU A 85 -1.44 -14.33 11.77
CA GLU A 85 -1.89 -15.63 11.28
C GLU A 85 -0.76 -16.64 11.16
N GLY A 86 0.43 -16.21 10.75
CA GLY A 86 1.63 -17.04 10.69
C GLY A 86 1.99 -17.60 12.07
N ALA A 87 2.02 -16.75 13.09
CA ALA A 87 2.28 -17.15 14.47
C ALA A 87 1.20 -18.12 14.99
N VAL A 88 -0.07 -17.85 14.72
CA VAL A 88 -1.18 -18.73 15.12
C VAL A 88 -1.11 -20.08 14.40
N ARG A 89 -0.73 -20.11 13.12
CA ARG A 89 -0.49 -21.38 12.39
C ARG A 89 0.61 -22.20 13.03
N GLN A 90 1.70 -21.54 13.46
CA GLN A 90 2.78 -22.21 14.16
C GLN A 90 2.29 -22.84 15.47
N ILE A 91 1.54 -22.10 16.29
CA ILE A 91 0.93 -22.60 17.54
C ILE A 91 0.04 -23.81 17.27
N LEU A 92 -0.80 -23.77 16.23
CA LEU A 92 -1.66 -24.89 15.85
C LEU A 92 -0.85 -26.08 15.37
N SER A 93 0.21 -25.87 14.59
CA SER A 93 1.10 -26.93 14.10
C SER A 93 1.86 -27.60 15.24
N ASP A 94 2.41 -26.82 16.16
CA ASP A 94 3.12 -27.35 17.33
C ASP A 94 2.17 -28.19 18.20
N ARG A 95 0.95 -27.73 18.41
CA ARG A 95 -0.05 -28.50 19.15
C ARG A 95 -0.47 -29.74 18.42
N MET A 96 -0.64 -29.68 17.10
CA MET A 96 -0.92 -30.86 16.27
C MET A 96 0.17 -31.93 16.44
N ALA A 97 1.45 -31.55 16.39
CA ALA A 97 2.56 -32.43 16.58
C ALA A 97 2.54 -33.09 17.97
N VAL A 98 2.23 -32.30 19.02
CA VAL A 98 2.08 -32.84 20.39
C VAL A 98 0.95 -33.84 20.47
N VAL A 99 -0.22 -33.55 19.87
CA VAL A 99 -1.37 -34.46 19.86
C VAL A 99 -1.04 -35.76 19.08
N GLN A 100 -0.30 -35.66 17.98
CA GLN A 100 0.11 -36.83 17.20
C GLN A 100 1.12 -37.73 17.96
N ALA A 101 2.04 -37.11 18.69
CA ALA A 101 3.07 -37.78 19.44
C ALA A 101 2.58 -38.37 20.80
N ALA A 102 1.51 -37.80 21.37
CA ALA A 102 0.99 -38.21 22.66
C ALA A 102 0.44 -39.64 22.59
N PRO A 103 0.80 -40.53 23.51
CA PRO A 103 0.21 -41.87 23.58
C PRO A 103 -1.22 -41.81 24.14
N GLY A 104 -2.06 -42.78 23.76
CA GLY A 104 -3.41 -42.94 24.28
C GLY A 104 -4.46 -42.09 23.61
N VAL A 105 -5.69 -42.15 24.12
CA VAL A 105 -6.85 -41.43 23.58
C VAL A 105 -6.69 -39.95 23.83
N PRO A 106 -6.90 -39.10 22.80
CA PRO A 106 -6.82 -37.63 22.97
C PRO A 106 -7.88 -37.11 23.96
N ASP A 107 -7.51 -36.15 24.81
CA ASP A 107 -8.43 -35.48 25.73
C ASP A 107 -9.67 -34.95 24.99
N PRO A 108 -10.89 -35.24 25.47
CA PRO A 108 -12.13 -34.87 24.79
C PRO A 108 -12.29 -33.35 24.65
N GLU A 109 -11.88 -32.58 25.65
CA GLU A 109 -11.84 -31.12 25.60
C GLU A 109 -10.72 -30.56 26.45
N LYS A 110 -9.91 -29.68 25.91
CA LYS A 110 -8.83 -28.99 26.62
C LYS A 110 -8.61 -27.60 26.10
N GLU A 111 -8.43 -26.65 27.00
CA GLU A 111 -8.19 -25.27 26.68
C GLU A 111 -6.79 -24.85 27.13
N PHE A 112 -6.11 -24.07 26.31
CA PHE A 112 -4.81 -23.48 26.59
C PHE A 112 -4.82 -21.99 26.31
N LYS A 113 -4.16 -21.22 27.17
CA LYS A 113 -3.90 -19.81 26.93
C LYS A 113 -2.42 -19.64 26.64
N ILE A 114 -2.09 -19.17 25.47
CA ILE A 114 -0.72 -19.02 24.98
C ILE A 114 -0.46 -17.54 24.78
N ASN A 115 0.56 -17.01 25.45
CA ASN A 115 1.00 -15.64 25.24
C ASN A 115 1.90 -15.61 23.99
N SER A 116 1.48 -14.82 23.00
CA SER A 116 2.27 -14.55 21.79
C SER A 116 2.69 -13.08 21.75
N ASN A 117 3.58 -12.74 20.85
CA ASN A 117 3.99 -11.34 20.62
C ASN A 117 2.85 -10.42 20.17
N TYR A 118 1.73 -11.01 19.73
CA TYR A 118 0.53 -10.31 19.23
C TYR A 118 -0.65 -10.37 20.23
N GLY A 119 -0.41 -10.86 21.45
CA GLY A 119 -1.44 -10.98 22.47
C GLY A 119 -1.71 -12.43 22.91
N VAL A 120 -2.80 -12.61 23.64
CA VAL A 120 -3.20 -13.92 24.16
C VAL A 120 -3.98 -14.69 23.10
N VAL A 121 -3.47 -15.86 22.74
CA VAL A 121 -4.15 -16.83 21.88
C VAL A 121 -4.80 -17.89 22.76
N ARG A 122 -6.11 -18.04 22.64
CA ARG A 122 -6.90 -19.08 23.28
C ARG A 122 -6.99 -20.27 22.33
N LEU A 123 -6.36 -21.38 22.69
CA LEU A 123 -6.37 -22.62 21.91
C LEU A 123 -7.34 -23.62 22.56
N ILE A 124 -8.34 -24.04 21.81
CA ILE A 124 -9.35 -25.02 22.23
C ILE A 124 -9.13 -26.30 21.43
N GLN A 125 -8.86 -27.38 22.12
CA GLN A 125 -8.79 -28.73 21.55
C GLN A 125 -10.10 -29.45 21.87
N LYS A 126 -10.74 -30.04 20.85
CA LYS A 126 -11.86 -30.97 21.02
C LYS A 126 -11.56 -32.25 20.27
N SER A 127 -11.84 -33.37 20.89
CA SER A 127 -11.64 -34.67 20.25
C SER A 127 -12.83 -35.58 20.49
N GLY A 128 -13.03 -36.50 19.57
CA GLY A 128 -14.06 -37.52 19.66
C GLY A 128 -13.85 -38.64 18.65
N PRO A 129 -14.57 -39.74 18.75
CA PRO A 129 -14.52 -40.78 17.74
C PRO A 129 -14.85 -40.23 16.36
N ALA A 130 -14.10 -40.62 15.35
CA ALA A 130 -14.25 -40.08 14.00
C ALA A 130 -15.56 -40.49 13.31
N GLY A 131 -16.16 -41.58 13.76
CA GLY A 131 -17.39 -42.14 13.18
C GLY A 131 -17.25 -42.55 11.73
N LEU A 132 -16.03 -42.94 11.33
CA LEU A 132 -15.78 -43.41 9.96
C LEU A 132 -16.28 -44.83 9.79
N THR A 133 -16.91 -45.08 8.65
CA THR A 133 -17.41 -46.39 8.26
C THR A 133 -16.72 -46.89 6.99
N GLU A 134 -16.45 -48.15 6.92
CA GLU A 134 -15.98 -48.83 5.72
C GLU A 134 -17.16 -49.06 4.74
N GLU A 135 -16.89 -49.53 3.51
CA GLU A 135 -17.91 -49.79 2.48
C GLU A 135 -18.98 -50.81 2.95
N ASP A 136 -18.62 -51.73 3.81
CA ASP A 136 -19.49 -52.75 4.44
C ASP A 136 -20.31 -52.19 5.61
N LYS A 137 -20.25 -50.88 5.92
CA LYS A 137 -20.86 -50.19 7.06
C LYS A 137 -20.28 -50.55 8.43
N THR A 138 -19.14 -51.20 8.48
CA THR A 138 -18.42 -51.48 9.72
C THR A 138 -17.79 -50.19 10.24
N LEU A 139 -18.02 -49.84 11.50
CA LEU A 139 -17.39 -48.69 12.16
C LEU A 139 -15.89 -48.97 12.38
N LEU A 140 -15.08 -48.04 11.84
CA LEU A 140 -13.64 -48.08 12.09
C LEU A 140 -13.35 -47.60 13.53
N SER A 141 -12.94 -48.48 14.38
CA SER A 141 -12.56 -48.18 15.76
C SER A 141 -11.11 -47.63 15.83
N GLY A 142 -10.79 -46.95 16.92
CA GLY A 142 -9.44 -46.40 17.13
C GLY A 142 -9.09 -45.15 16.37
N ILE A 143 -10.00 -44.63 15.52
CA ILE A 143 -9.78 -43.36 14.82
C ILE A 143 -10.51 -42.22 15.53
N TYR A 144 -9.76 -41.20 15.92
CA TYR A 144 -10.27 -40.01 16.61
C TYR A 144 -10.14 -38.78 15.70
N LEU A 145 -11.20 -37.98 15.60
CA LEU A 145 -11.15 -36.67 15.02
C LEU A 145 -10.77 -35.66 16.09
N VAL A 146 -9.67 -34.97 15.89
CA VAL A 146 -9.21 -33.90 16.77
C VAL A 146 -9.38 -32.58 16.06
N MET A 147 -10.07 -31.64 16.69
CA MET A 147 -10.32 -30.28 16.21
C MET A 147 -9.55 -29.31 17.09
N LEU A 148 -8.65 -28.54 16.50
CA LEU A 148 -7.92 -27.46 17.17
C LEU A 148 -8.45 -26.13 16.67
N THR A 149 -8.91 -25.28 17.59
CA THR A 149 -9.41 -23.93 17.27
C THR A 149 -8.60 -22.92 18.06
N ALA A 150 -7.90 -22.04 17.35
CA ALA A 150 -7.22 -20.89 17.94
C ALA A 150 -8.11 -19.65 17.80
N GLN A 151 -8.23 -18.89 18.87
CA GLN A 151 -8.97 -17.63 18.94
C GLN A 151 -8.05 -16.54 19.46
N TRP A 152 -8.03 -15.38 18.79
CA TRP A 152 -7.23 -14.21 19.19
C TRP A 152 -7.96 -12.91 18.81
N GLN A 153 -7.40 -11.79 19.18
CA GLN A 153 -7.93 -10.48 18.81
C GLN A 153 -6.92 -9.72 17.96
N HIS A 154 -7.38 -9.21 16.84
CA HIS A 154 -6.64 -8.25 16.01
C HIS A 154 -7.33 -6.89 16.08
N ALA A 155 -6.64 -5.86 16.58
CA ALA A 155 -7.20 -4.51 16.77
C ALA A 155 -8.58 -4.49 17.44
N GLY A 156 -8.83 -5.39 18.42
CA GLY A 156 -10.11 -5.53 19.12
C GLY A 156 -11.16 -6.36 18.38
N VAL A 157 -10.87 -6.83 17.17
CA VAL A 157 -11.77 -7.70 16.40
C VAL A 157 -11.41 -9.17 16.66
N PRO A 158 -12.37 -10.02 17.08
CA PRO A 158 -12.12 -11.43 17.31
C PRO A 158 -11.82 -12.16 15.99
N GLN A 159 -10.73 -12.91 16.00
CA GLN A 159 -10.30 -13.77 14.90
C GLN A 159 -10.29 -15.23 15.37
N SER A 160 -10.52 -16.16 14.44
CA SER A 160 -10.42 -17.59 14.76
C SER A 160 -9.90 -18.38 13.58
N LYS A 161 -9.11 -19.40 13.89
CA LYS A 161 -8.58 -20.37 12.92
C LYS A 161 -8.76 -21.77 13.45
N ARG A 162 -9.20 -22.68 12.57
CA ARG A 162 -9.46 -24.08 12.93
C ARG A 162 -8.67 -25.00 12.00
N ILE A 163 -8.12 -26.06 12.60
CA ILE A 163 -7.59 -27.21 11.87
C ILE A 163 -8.21 -28.50 12.42
N GLN A 164 -8.26 -29.52 11.59
CA GLN A 164 -8.78 -30.84 11.91
C GLN A 164 -7.74 -31.89 11.52
N LEU A 165 -7.60 -32.90 12.35
CA LEU A 165 -6.72 -34.02 12.05
C LEU A 165 -7.36 -35.31 12.56
N TYR A 166 -7.05 -36.41 11.90
CA TYR A 166 -7.40 -37.75 12.33
C TYR A 166 -6.19 -38.38 12.99
N VAL A 167 -6.41 -39.00 14.14
CA VAL A 167 -5.37 -39.67 14.89
C VAL A 167 -5.82 -41.11 15.12
N TYR A 168 -4.98 -42.06 14.71
CA TYR A 168 -5.21 -43.48 15.02
C TYR A 168 -4.61 -43.80 16.39
N ARG A 169 -5.35 -44.55 17.21
CA ARG A 169 -4.90 -45.10 18.49
C ARG A 169 -5.37 -46.54 18.56
N SER A 170 -4.42 -47.47 18.65
CA SER A 170 -4.72 -48.85 19.02
C SER A 170 -5.03 -48.90 20.52
N GLU A 171 -6.13 -49.50 20.86
CA GLU A 171 -6.43 -49.88 22.26
C GLU A 171 -5.43 -50.91 22.81
#